data_d861f8b497732856e65b3fe9a85a3a70
#
_entry.id   d861f8b497732856e65b3fe9a85a3a70
#
_cell.length_a   1.000
_cell.length_b   1.000
_cell.length_c   1.000
_cell.angle_alpha   90.00
_cell.angle_beta   90.00
_cell.angle_gamma   90.00
#
_symmetry.space_group_name_H-M   'P 1'
#
loop_
_entity.id
_entity.type
_entity.pdbx_description
1 polymer ?
#
loop_
_entity_poly.entity_id
_entity_poly.type
_entity_poly.pdbx_seq_one_letter_code
_entity_poly.pdbx_strand_id
1 'polypeptide(L)'
;MKESSKNAVLGITLTLLGGIFWGFSGSCGQYLFTNCGVTPRWLVPIRMISTGAILLGGAAVKNKKKIFDLWRNGRRAVRMLAFTLFGLVMCQFAYFKAIELSNAGVATVLQYLSPAMILVYTCVKCRKKPTAAEAISILLAIGGTFLIATGGDVGGLALSLPALLWGLAAGVFLVCYSLIPVPLVREYDTPTVLGWGMLLGGLVLLPVFRPWEINPQASLELFGALGGIIILGTVLAYSFYLEGIRRIGATRASVISSIEPVSATVISAVWLGTGFTLTDIIGFAMIISTIFII
;
A
#
# COMPACT_ATOMS: atom_id res chain seq x y z
N MET A 1 -9.65 23.83 -25.38
CA MET A 1 -9.23 24.22 -24.02
C MET A 1 -10.17 23.71 -22.91
N LYS A 2 -11.49 23.90 -22.97
CA LYS A 2 -12.43 23.45 -21.89
C LYS A 2 -12.46 21.91 -21.66
N GLU A 3 -12.29 21.12 -22.71
CA GLU A 3 -12.34 19.63 -22.62
C GLU A 3 -11.06 19.04 -22.00
N SER A 4 -9.89 19.62 -22.30
CA SER A 4 -8.61 19.27 -21.68
C SER A 4 -8.61 19.59 -20.17
N SER A 5 -9.20 20.73 -19.77
CA SER A 5 -9.34 21.13 -18.37
C SER A 5 -10.28 20.17 -17.60
N LYS A 6 -11.42 19.78 -18.16
CA LYS A 6 -12.34 18.82 -17.55
C LYS A 6 -11.69 17.44 -17.35
N ASN A 7 -10.92 16.98 -18.32
CA ASN A 7 -10.19 15.73 -18.24
C ASN A 7 -9.13 15.75 -17.14
N ALA A 8 -8.41 16.86 -16.98
CA ALA A 8 -7.43 17.03 -15.91
C ALA A 8 -8.08 17.04 -14.53
N VAL A 9 -9.17 17.80 -14.35
CA VAL A 9 -9.94 17.84 -13.10
C VAL A 9 -10.44 16.46 -12.70
N LEU A 10 -11.04 15.72 -13.65
CA LEU A 10 -11.50 14.35 -13.39
C LEU A 10 -10.34 13.42 -13.00
N GLY A 11 -9.16 13.54 -13.65
CA GLY A 11 -7.97 12.78 -13.30
C GLY A 11 -7.49 13.05 -11.87
N ILE A 12 -7.45 14.33 -11.46
CA ILE A 12 -7.10 14.73 -10.10
C ILE A 12 -8.11 14.16 -9.10
N THR A 13 -9.42 14.32 -9.35
CA THR A 13 -10.48 13.84 -8.46
C THR A 13 -10.41 12.32 -8.27
N LEU A 14 -10.25 11.55 -9.35
CA LEU A 14 -10.13 10.09 -9.27
C LEU A 14 -8.88 9.68 -8.48
N THR A 15 -7.75 10.34 -8.69
CA THR A 15 -6.52 10.03 -7.95
C THR A 15 -6.67 10.32 -6.46
N LEU A 16 -7.28 11.46 -6.09
CA LEU A 16 -7.58 11.80 -4.69
C LEU A 16 -8.48 10.76 -4.05
N LEU A 17 -9.58 10.39 -4.71
CA LEU A 17 -10.49 9.35 -4.21
C LEU A 17 -9.78 8.01 -4.05
N GLY A 18 -8.91 7.64 -4.98
CA GLY A 18 -8.09 6.43 -4.86
C GLY A 18 -7.22 6.43 -3.61
N GLY A 19 -6.50 7.53 -3.34
CA GLY A 19 -5.68 7.68 -2.13
C GLY A 19 -6.51 7.67 -0.84
N ILE A 20 -7.65 8.35 -0.83
CA ILE A 20 -8.57 8.34 0.32
C ILE A 20 -9.11 6.92 0.58
N PHE A 21 -9.46 6.18 -0.46
CA PHE A 21 -9.93 4.80 -0.32
C PHE A 21 -8.83 3.86 0.19
N TRP A 22 -7.57 4.07 -0.17
CA TRP A 22 -6.46 3.32 0.43
C TRP A 22 -6.34 3.60 1.93
N GLY A 23 -6.37 4.87 2.35
CA GLY A 23 -6.35 5.24 3.76
C GLY A 23 -7.55 4.70 4.55
N PHE A 24 -8.75 4.75 3.96
CA PHE A 24 -9.95 4.12 4.53
C PHE A 24 -9.79 2.60 4.69
N SER A 25 -9.20 1.93 3.70
CA SER A 25 -8.91 0.50 3.77
C SER A 25 -7.97 0.13 4.92
N GLY A 26 -6.96 0.95 5.19
CA GLY A 26 -6.08 0.79 6.35
C GLY A 26 -6.85 0.89 7.66
N SER A 27 -7.72 1.90 7.78
CA SER A 27 -8.58 2.09 8.96
C SER A 27 -9.60 0.95 9.13
N CYS A 28 -10.18 0.42 8.03
CA CYS A 28 -11.00 -0.80 8.08
C CYS A 28 -10.19 -2.01 8.62
N GLY A 29 -8.92 -2.15 8.21
CA GLY A 29 -8.02 -3.18 8.75
C GLY A 29 -7.81 -3.01 10.25
N GLN A 30 -7.52 -1.81 10.71
CA GLN A 30 -7.40 -1.50 12.14
C GLN A 30 -8.69 -1.85 12.89
N TYR A 31 -9.86 -1.45 12.37
CA TYR A 31 -11.16 -1.79 12.96
C TYR A 31 -11.35 -3.31 13.11
N LEU A 32 -11.03 -4.08 12.06
CA LEU A 32 -11.13 -5.54 12.10
C LEU A 32 -10.24 -6.16 13.18
N PHE A 33 -9.03 -5.64 13.35
CA PHE A 33 -8.08 -6.16 14.35
C PHE A 33 -8.50 -5.82 15.78
N THR A 34 -9.04 -4.62 16.00
CA THR A 34 -9.41 -4.16 17.36
C THR A 34 -10.79 -4.65 17.80
N ASN A 35 -11.77 -4.77 16.88
CA ASN A 35 -13.16 -4.99 17.26
C ASN A 35 -13.73 -6.34 16.83
N CYS A 36 -13.16 -6.99 15.80
CA CYS A 36 -13.74 -8.23 15.27
C CYS A 36 -12.89 -9.48 15.57
N GLY A 37 -11.81 -9.37 16.38
CA GLY A 37 -10.93 -10.50 16.70
C GLY A 37 -10.20 -11.09 15.49
N VAL A 38 -10.11 -10.33 14.40
CA VAL A 38 -9.43 -10.72 13.16
C VAL A 38 -7.94 -10.42 13.28
N THR A 39 -7.12 -11.21 12.62
CA THR A 39 -5.67 -10.98 12.54
C THR A 39 -5.23 -10.83 11.08
N PRO A 40 -4.03 -10.29 10.82
CA PRO A 40 -3.48 -10.23 9.45
C PRO A 40 -3.40 -11.60 8.78
N ARG A 41 -3.20 -12.69 9.54
CA ARG A 41 -3.20 -14.07 9.03
C ARG A 41 -4.53 -14.49 8.43
N TRP A 42 -5.64 -13.95 8.94
CA TRP A 42 -6.97 -14.18 8.40
C TRP A 42 -7.28 -13.22 7.24
N LEU A 43 -7.02 -11.93 7.45
CA LEU A 43 -7.41 -10.88 6.51
C LEU A 43 -6.67 -10.95 5.18
N VAL A 44 -5.33 -11.10 5.23
CA VAL A 44 -4.49 -10.96 4.02
C VAL A 44 -4.81 -12.02 2.96
N PRO A 45 -4.88 -13.34 3.26
CA PRO A 45 -5.21 -14.32 2.24
C PRO A 45 -6.62 -14.12 1.67
N ILE A 46 -7.61 -13.83 2.51
CA ILE A 46 -9.01 -13.62 2.06
C ILE A 46 -9.10 -12.41 1.15
N ARG A 47 -8.51 -11.27 1.56
CA ARG A 47 -8.44 -10.07 0.73
C ARG A 47 -7.77 -10.35 -0.62
N MET A 48 -6.62 -11.02 -0.60
CA MET A 48 -5.84 -11.29 -1.81
C MET A 48 -6.58 -12.20 -2.78
N ILE A 49 -7.21 -13.29 -2.30
CA ILE A 49 -7.98 -14.20 -3.14
C ILE A 49 -9.19 -13.49 -3.74
N SER A 50 -9.97 -12.81 -2.90
CA SER A 50 -11.18 -12.12 -3.35
C SER A 50 -10.86 -11.03 -4.38
N THR A 51 -9.86 -10.20 -4.10
CA THR A 51 -9.41 -9.16 -5.05
C THR A 51 -8.84 -9.76 -6.32
N GLY A 52 -8.00 -10.78 -6.21
CA GLY A 52 -7.40 -11.47 -7.36
C GLY A 52 -8.46 -12.07 -8.28
N ALA A 53 -9.48 -12.71 -7.72
CA ALA A 53 -10.61 -13.26 -8.45
C ALA A 53 -11.43 -12.17 -9.17
N ILE A 54 -11.73 -11.05 -8.51
CA ILE A 54 -12.45 -9.93 -9.12
C ILE A 54 -11.66 -9.31 -10.27
N LEU A 55 -10.36 -9.01 -10.06
CA LEU A 55 -9.52 -8.39 -11.08
C LEU A 55 -9.30 -9.30 -12.29
N LEU A 56 -9.01 -10.59 -12.06
CA LEU A 56 -8.87 -11.56 -13.16
C LEU A 56 -10.19 -11.82 -13.86
N GLY A 57 -11.30 -11.90 -13.12
CA GLY A 57 -12.64 -12.01 -13.72
C GLY A 57 -12.93 -10.84 -14.65
N GLY A 58 -12.66 -9.61 -14.23
CA GLY A 58 -12.80 -8.41 -15.06
C GLY A 58 -11.85 -8.39 -16.27
N ALA A 59 -10.60 -8.81 -16.10
CA ALA A 59 -9.64 -8.93 -17.20
C ALA A 59 -10.03 -10.03 -18.20
N ALA A 60 -10.59 -11.16 -17.69
CA ALA A 60 -11.05 -12.28 -18.52
C ALA A 60 -12.19 -11.92 -19.45
N VAL A 61 -13.10 -11.05 -19.01
CA VAL A 61 -14.20 -10.56 -19.85
C VAL A 61 -13.66 -9.78 -21.04
N LYS A 62 -12.56 -9.04 -20.85
CA LYS A 62 -11.94 -8.25 -21.95
C LYS A 62 -11.13 -9.13 -22.92
N ASN A 63 -10.31 -10.04 -22.42
CA ASN A 63 -9.47 -10.87 -23.27
C ASN A 63 -8.94 -12.14 -22.57
N LYS A 64 -9.71 -13.23 -22.61
CA LYS A 64 -9.34 -14.51 -21.96
C LYS A 64 -7.97 -15.06 -22.35
N LYS A 65 -7.56 -14.95 -23.61
CA LYS A 65 -6.29 -15.52 -24.09
C LYS A 65 -5.08 -14.81 -23.51
N LYS A 66 -5.15 -13.51 -23.37
CA LYS A 66 -4.05 -12.65 -22.93
C LYS A 66 -3.69 -12.86 -21.46
N ILE A 67 -4.65 -13.29 -20.62
CA ILE A 67 -4.44 -13.52 -19.19
C ILE A 67 -3.43 -14.65 -18.95
N PHE A 68 -3.49 -15.74 -19.73
CA PHE A 68 -2.63 -16.90 -19.58
C PHE A 68 -1.32 -16.79 -20.35
N ASP A 69 -1.20 -15.84 -21.28
CA ASP A 69 0.00 -15.66 -22.09
C ASP A 69 1.24 -15.28 -21.27
N LEU A 70 1.04 -14.63 -20.13
CA LEU A 70 2.08 -14.32 -19.15
C LEU A 70 2.86 -15.58 -18.71
N TRP A 71 2.17 -16.71 -18.56
CA TRP A 71 2.73 -17.97 -18.06
C TRP A 71 3.47 -18.78 -19.12
N ARG A 72 3.32 -18.46 -20.41
CA ARG A 72 4.00 -19.16 -21.50
C ARG A 72 5.51 -18.88 -21.56
N ASN A 73 5.98 -17.85 -20.90
CA ASN A 73 7.40 -17.49 -20.88
C ASN A 73 7.95 -17.63 -19.46
N GLY A 74 8.91 -18.55 -19.28
CA GLY A 74 9.49 -18.85 -17.97
C GLY A 74 10.11 -17.64 -17.26
N ARG A 75 10.74 -16.71 -18.01
CA ARG A 75 11.31 -15.48 -17.41
C ARG A 75 10.22 -14.55 -16.86
N ARG A 76 9.09 -14.43 -17.57
CA ARG A 76 7.92 -13.66 -17.11
C ARG A 76 7.28 -14.34 -15.90
N ALA A 77 7.11 -15.67 -15.94
CA ALA A 77 6.55 -16.45 -14.84
C ALA A 77 7.40 -16.31 -13.55
N VAL A 78 8.72 -16.44 -13.63
CA VAL A 78 9.62 -16.23 -12.47
C VAL A 78 9.49 -14.81 -11.93
N ARG A 79 9.44 -13.77 -12.79
CA ARG A 79 9.24 -12.39 -12.36
C ARG A 79 7.88 -12.18 -11.70
N MET A 80 6.84 -12.83 -12.23
CA MET A 80 5.50 -12.79 -11.65
C MET A 80 5.49 -13.44 -10.26
N LEU A 81 6.14 -14.59 -10.07
CA LEU A 81 6.28 -15.22 -8.76
C LEU A 81 7.08 -14.35 -7.78
N ALA A 82 8.17 -13.75 -8.23
CA ALA A 82 8.94 -12.81 -7.40
C ALA A 82 8.10 -11.60 -6.99
N PHE A 83 7.31 -11.03 -7.90
CA PHE A 83 6.38 -9.94 -7.60
C PHE A 83 5.29 -10.39 -6.62
N THR A 84 4.72 -11.58 -6.82
CA THR A 84 3.72 -12.16 -5.91
C THR A 84 4.27 -12.26 -4.49
N LEU A 85 5.45 -12.87 -4.31
CA LEU A 85 6.00 -13.12 -2.98
C LEU A 85 6.54 -11.84 -2.32
N PHE A 86 7.47 -11.16 -2.99
CA PHE A 86 8.18 -10.02 -2.39
C PHE A 86 7.44 -8.69 -2.56
N GLY A 87 6.71 -8.51 -3.66
CA GLY A 87 5.96 -7.28 -3.92
C GLY A 87 4.57 -7.27 -3.28
N LEU A 88 3.85 -8.37 -3.29
CA LEU A 88 2.47 -8.39 -2.81
C LEU A 88 2.32 -9.05 -1.45
N VAL A 89 2.67 -10.34 -1.32
CA VAL A 89 2.47 -11.10 -0.07
C VAL A 89 3.17 -10.44 1.10
N MET A 90 4.48 -10.20 0.97
CA MET A 90 5.27 -9.62 2.06
C MET A 90 4.88 -8.17 2.34
N CYS A 91 4.60 -7.37 1.30
CA CYS A 91 4.16 -5.99 1.45
C CYS A 91 2.81 -5.90 2.19
N GLN A 92 1.82 -6.65 1.75
CA GLN A 92 0.48 -6.67 2.36
C GLN A 92 0.52 -7.19 3.80
N PHE A 93 1.25 -8.29 4.03
CA PHE A 93 1.34 -8.85 5.36
C PHE A 93 2.08 -7.92 6.33
N ALA A 94 3.23 -7.38 5.93
CA ALA A 94 3.99 -6.44 6.74
C ALA A 94 3.19 -5.19 7.09
N TYR A 95 2.45 -4.63 6.12
CA TYR A 95 1.59 -3.47 6.33
C TYR A 95 0.48 -3.75 7.35
N PHE A 96 -0.31 -4.81 7.16
CA PHE A 96 -1.37 -5.14 8.10
C PHE A 96 -0.86 -5.58 9.46
N LYS A 97 0.33 -6.19 9.52
CA LYS A 97 0.97 -6.52 10.79
C LYS A 97 1.43 -5.26 11.53
N ALA A 98 1.93 -4.27 10.82
CA ALA A 98 2.23 -2.96 11.38
C ALA A 98 0.97 -2.26 11.92
N ILE A 99 -0.17 -2.33 11.19
CA ILE A 99 -1.47 -1.78 11.66
C ILE A 99 -1.92 -2.49 12.94
N GLU A 100 -1.87 -3.82 12.98
CA GLU A 100 -2.26 -4.62 14.16
C GLU A 100 -1.45 -4.25 15.41
N LEU A 101 -0.17 -3.95 15.22
CA LEU A 101 0.76 -3.63 16.32
C LEU A 101 0.83 -2.13 16.67
N SER A 102 0.22 -1.28 15.85
CA SER A 102 0.16 0.17 16.06
C SER A 102 -1.22 0.74 15.67
N ASN A 103 -1.30 1.40 14.53
CA ASN A 103 -2.53 1.91 13.93
C ASN A 103 -2.34 2.18 12.43
N ALA A 104 -3.43 2.47 11.73
CA ALA A 104 -3.42 2.70 10.28
C ALA A 104 -2.58 3.93 9.88
N GLY A 105 -2.64 5.01 10.65
CA GLY A 105 -1.87 6.23 10.38
C GLY A 105 -0.36 5.97 10.42
N VAL A 106 0.14 5.44 11.54
CA VAL A 106 1.57 5.13 11.72
C VAL A 106 2.07 4.13 10.68
N ALA A 107 1.35 3.01 10.48
CA ALA A 107 1.75 1.98 9.53
C ALA A 107 1.84 2.53 8.10
N THR A 108 0.88 3.35 7.67
CA THR A 108 0.86 3.95 6.34
C THR A 108 2.01 4.95 6.16
N VAL A 109 2.25 5.80 7.16
CA VAL A 109 3.36 6.77 7.08
C VAL A 109 4.71 6.05 7.02
N LEU A 110 4.95 5.02 7.83
CA LEU A 110 6.18 4.22 7.76
C LEU A 110 6.34 3.53 6.40
N GLN A 111 5.28 3.04 5.80
CA GLN A 111 5.31 2.47 4.45
C GLN A 111 5.69 3.53 3.40
N TYR A 112 5.28 4.79 3.60
CA TYR A 112 5.62 5.93 2.73
C TYR A 112 7.09 6.39 2.83
N LEU A 113 7.93 5.71 3.61
CA LEU A 113 9.40 5.80 3.48
C LEU A 113 9.93 5.18 2.18
N SER A 114 9.11 4.39 1.49
CA SER A 114 9.52 3.70 0.26
C SER A 114 10.12 4.59 -0.83
N PRO A 115 9.65 5.83 -1.13
CA PRO A 115 10.31 6.72 -2.06
C PRO A 115 11.75 7.08 -1.65
N ALA A 116 11.97 7.39 -0.37
CA ALA A 116 13.31 7.64 0.15
C ALA A 116 14.22 6.39 0.06
N MET A 117 13.67 5.21 0.33
CA MET A 117 14.38 3.93 0.17
C MET A 117 14.75 3.64 -1.29
N ILE A 118 13.84 3.93 -2.25
CA ILE A 118 14.11 3.82 -3.70
C ILE A 118 15.25 4.77 -4.09
N LEU A 119 15.25 5.98 -3.56
CA LEU A 119 16.29 6.97 -3.79
C LEU A 119 17.65 6.47 -3.31
N VAL A 120 17.75 6.00 -2.06
CA VAL A 120 18.97 5.42 -1.50
C VAL A 120 19.46 4.25 -2.36
N TYR A 121 18.55 3.32 -2.71
CA TYR A 121 18.87 2.20 -3.60
C TYR A 121 19.42 2.67 -4.94
N THR A 122 18.83 3.69 -5.54
CA THR A 122 19.26 4.23 -6.85
C THR A 122 20.64 4.89 -6.75
N CYS A 123 20.87 5.68 -5.71
CA CYS A 123 22.19 6.31 -5.47
C CYS A 123 23.29 5.25 -5.30
N VAL A 124 23.04 4.21 -4.52
CA VAL A 124 24.00 3.11 -4.30
C VAL A 124 24.23 2.33 -5.60
N LYS A 125 23.16 1.93 -6.29
CA LYS A 125 23.25 1.15 -7.53
C LYS A 125 23.97 1.88 -8.66
N CYS A 126 23.67 3.17 -8.82
CA CYS A 126 24.27 4.01 -9.86
C CYS A 126 25.60 4.63 -9.43
N ARG A 127 26.04 4.39 -8.19
CA ARG A 127 27.24 5.01 -7.58
C ARG A 127 27.23 6.54 -7.70
N LYS A 128 26.07 7.15 -7.59
CA LYS A 128 25.87 8.61 -7.66
C LYS A 128 25.70 9.16 -6.24
N LYS A 129 26.32 10.32 -5.99
CA LYS A 129 26.04 11.08 -4.77
C LYS A 129 24.62 11.67 -4.87
N PRO A 130 23.86 11.68 -3.78
CA PRO A 130 22.58 12.36 -3.76
C PRO A 130 22.76 13.86 -3.99
N THR A 131 21.81 14.47 -4.68
CA THR A 131 21.70 15.93 -4.78
C THR A 131 21.35 16.53 -3.39
N ALA A 132 21.42 17.84 -3.23
CA ALA A 132 21.04 18.49 -1.97
C ALA A 132 19.58 18.21 -1.59
N ALA A 133 18.66 18.26 -2.56
CA ALA A 133 17.24 17.93 -2.35
C ALA A 133 17.06 16.49 -1.89
N GLU A 134 17.70 15.54 -2.57
CA GLU A 134 17.69 14.12 -2.22
C GLU A 134 18.28 13.86 -0.82
N ALA A 135 19.37 14.52 -0.45
CA ALA A 135 19.95 14.41 0.87
C ALA A 135 19.02 14.96 1.97
N ILE A 136 18.38 16.10 1.74
CA ILE A 136 17.37 16.66 2.63
C ILE A 136 16.21 15.67 2.80
N SER A 137 15.72 15.06 1.72
CA SER A 137 14.64 14.07 1.79
C SER A 137 15.03 12.86 2.63
N ILE A 138 16.26 12.34 2.50
CA ILE A 138 16.75 11.23 3.33
C ILE A 138 16.79 11.64 4.81
N LEU A 139 17.29 12.83 5.12
CA LEU A 139 17.35 13.34 6.50
C LEU A 139 15.95 13.51 7.10
N LEU A 140 15.00 14.06 6.33
CA LEU A 140 13.59 14.19 6.77
C LEU A 140 12.95 12.81 6.99
N ALA A 141 13.22 11.83 6.13
CA ALA A 141 12.73 10.46 6.30
C ALA A 141 13.26 9.83 7.59
N ILE A 142 14.55 9.94 7.86
CA ILE A 142 15.19 9.41 9.08
C ILE A 142 14.67 10.14 10.32
N GLY A 143 14.64 11.48 10.29
CA GLY A 143 14.18 12.30 11.42
C GLY A 143 12.69 12.06 11.74
N GLY A 144 11.84 12.00 10.72
CA GLY A 144 10.42 11.68 10.90
C GLY A 144 10.19 10.28 11.49
N THR A 145 10.94 9.28 10.98
CA THR A 145 10.89 7.91 11.54
C THR A 145 11.35 7.90 13.01
N PHE A 146 12.40 8.63 13.34
CA PHE A 146 12.89 8.76 14.71
C PHE A 146 11.82 9.35 15.62
N LEU A 147 11.16 10.44 15.22
CA LEU A 147 10.11 11.07 16.02
C LEU A 147 8.93 10.13 16.26
N ILE A 148 8.47 9.38 15.23
CA ILE A 148 7.38 8.42 15.37
C ILE A 148 7.80 7.26 16.28
N ALA A 149 9.03 6.78 16.15
CA ALA A 149 9.51 5.62 16.91
C ALA A 149 9.72 5.92 18.38
N THR A 150 10.16 7.13 18.72
CA THR A 150 10.58 7.51 20.09
C THR A 150 9.60 8.45 20.79
N GLY A 151 8.64 9.05 20.06
CA GLY A 151 7.80 10.13 20.58
C GLY A 151 8.60 11.40 20.93
N GLY A 152 9.85 11.50 20.42
CA GLY A 152 10.79 12.58 20.72
C GLY A 152 11.67 12.34 21.94
N ASP A 153 11.52 11.22 22.65
CA ASP A 153 12.38 10.84 23.78
C ASP A 153 13.48 9.86 23.32
N VAL A 154 14.74 10.29 23.45
CA VAL A 154 15.91 9.47 23.11
C VAL A 154 16.13 8.29 24.07
N GLY A 155 15.48 8.29 25.23
CA GLY A 155 15.64 7.26 26.27
C GLY A 155 14.74 6.03 26.08
N GLY A 156 13.77 6.06 25.14
CA GLY A 156 12.82 4.97 24.97
C GLY A 156 12.19 4.90 23.60
N LEU A 157 11.40 3.84 23.38
CA LEU A 157 10.57 3.68 22.19
C LEU A 157 9.11 3.93 22.57
N ALA A 158 8.47 4.92 21.96
CA ALA A 158 7.02 5.14 22.06
C ALA A 158 6.26 4.10 21.23
N LEU A 159 6.83 3.71 20.08
CA LEU A 159 6.32 2.64 19.24
C LEU A 159 7.02 1.33 19.60
N SER A 160 6.28 0.23 19.70
CA SER A 160 6.90 -1.08 19.97
C SER A 160 7.89 -1.44 18.84
N LEU A 161 9.02 -2.04 19.22
CA LEU A 161 10.03 -2.45 18.24
C LEU A 161 9.46 -3.35 17.12
N PRO A 162 8.57 -4.34 17.41
CA PRO A 162 7.93 -5.12 16.35
C PRO A 162 7.09 -4.25 15.40
N ALA A 163 6.34 -3.26 15.90
CA ALA A 163 5.54 -2.36 15.05
C ALA A 163 6.44 -1.54 14.11
N LEU A 164 7.54 -0.98 14.63
CA LEU A 164 8.53 -0.25 13.84
C LEU A 164 9.14 -1.14 12.75
N LEU A 165 9.59 -2.35 13.12
CA LEU A 165 10.23 -3.26 12.17
C LEU A 165 9.27 -3.71 11.06
N TRP A 166 8.01 -4.01 11.38
CA TRP A 166 7.01 -4.36 10.38
C TRP A 166 6.63 -3.16 9.49
N GLY A 167 6.55 -1.95 10.04
CA GLY A 167 6.33 -0.73 9.27
C GLY A 167 7.47 -0.44 8.27
N LEU A 168 8.71 -0.55 8.73
CA LEU A 168 9.89 -0.42 7.85
C LEU A 168 9.95 -1.53 6.80
N ALA A 169 9.65 -2.78 7.18
CA ALA A 169 9.56 -3.89 6.24
C ALA A 169 8.48 -3.66 5.18
N ALA A 170 7.32 -3.09 5.55
CA ALA A 170 6.28 -2.71 4.59
C ALA A 170 6.81 -1.69 3.57
N GLY A 171 7.61 -0.71 4.00
CA GLY A 171 8.29 0.24 3.12
C GLY A 171 9.25 -0.45 2.15
N VAL A 172 10.12 -1.35 2.64
CA VAL A 172 11.06 -2.13 1.79
C VAL A 172 10.30 -2.99 0.77
N PHE A 173 9.25 -3.69 1.20
CA PHE A 173 8.47 -4.52 0.28
C PHE A 173 7.61 -3.69 -0.69
N LEU A 174 7.25 -2.45 -0.34
CA LEU A 174 6.65 -1.51 -1.29
C LEU A 174 7.65 -1.07 -2.37
N VAL A 175 8.95 -1.00 -2.07
CA VAL A 175 9.99 -0.83 -3.10
C VAL A 175 9.98 -2.03 -4.07
N CYS A 176 9.93 -3.26 -3.55
CA CYS A 176 9.82 -4.47 -4.38
C CYS A 176 8.55 -4.45 -5.24
N TYR A 177 7.41 -4.08 -4.63
CA TYR A 177 6.12 -3.90 -5.32
C TYR A 177 6.23 -2.90 -6.47
N SER A 178 6.97 -1.81 -6.28
CA SER A 178 7.09 -0.75 -7.28
C SER A 178 8.05 -1.10 -8.42
N LEU A 179 9.11 -1.86 -8.15
CA LEU A 179 10.19 -2.09 -9.12
C LEU A 179 10.06 -3.42 -9.88
N ILE A 180 9.66 -4.51 -9.21
CA ILE A 180 9.65 -5.85 -9.81
C ILE A 180 8.65 -5.96 -10.99
N PRO A 181 7.40 -5.44 -10.89
CA PRO A 181 6.40 -5.66 -11.93
C PRO A 181 6.57 -4.74 -13.14
N VAL A 182 7.46 -3.75 -13.12
CA VAL A 182 7.59 -2.74 -14.19
C VAL A 182 7.65 -3.36 -15.60
N PRO A 183 8.46 -4.39 -15.89
CA PRO A 183 8.46 -5.01 -17.21
C PRO A 183 7.17 -5.78 -17.53
N LEU A 184 6.48 -6.30 -16.52
CA LEU A 184 5.21 -7.02 -16.73
C LEU A 184 4.08 -6.06 -17.07
N VAL A 185 3.95 -4.92 -16.36
CA VAL A 185 2.88 -3.93 -16.61
C VAL A 185 3.09 -3.11 -17.90
N ARG A 186 4.27 -3.21 -18.52
CA ARG A 186 4.51 -2.65 -19.87
C ARG A 186 3.96 -3.54 -20.98
N GLU A 187 3.87 -4.84 -20.75
CA GLU A 187 3.43 -5.84 -21.72
C GLU A 187 1.97 -6.27 -21.49
N TYR A 188 1.54 -6.28 -20.22
CA TYR A 188 0.21 -6.71 -19.78
C TYR A 188 -0.50 -5.57 -19.06
N ASP A 189 -1.82 -5.60 -19.12
CA ASP A 189 -2.65 -4.66 -18.35
C ASP A 189 -2.51 -4.89 -16.85
N THR A 190 -2.56 -3.80 -16.07
CA THR A 190 -2.37 -3.84 -14.62
C THR A 190 -3.33 -4.78 -13.89
N PRO A 191 -4.65 -4.87 -14.24
CA PRO A 191 -5.56 -5.83 -13.64
C PRO A 191 -5.13 -7.29 -13.81
N THR A 192 -4.53 -7.65 -14.94
CA THR A 192 -3.99 -9.01 -15.16
C THR A 192 -2.80 -9.29 -14.25
N VAL A 193 -1.83 -8.39 -14.19
CA VAL A 193 -0.63 -8.57 -13.36
C VAL A 193 -0.98 -8.57 -11.86
N LEU A 194 -1.76 -7.60 -11.40
CA LEU A 194 -2.23 -7.54 -10.01
C LEU A 194 -3.14 -8.71 -9.66
N GLY A 195 -4.06 -9.06 -10.56
CA GLY A 195 -5.00 -10.15 -10.33
C GLY A 195 -4.32 -11.49 -10.13
N TRP A 196 -3.35 -11.85 -11.00
CA TRP A 196 -2.54 -13.06 -10.80
C TRP A 196 -1.71 -13.00 -9.53
N GLY A 197 -1.03 -11.87 -9.26
CA GLY A 197 -0.23 -11.74 -8.06
C GLY A 197 -1.04 -11.84 -6.78
N MET A 198 -2.20 -11.20 -6.73
CA MET A 198 -3.12 -11.28 -5.60
C MET A 198 -3.68 -12.70 -5.43
N LEU A 199 -4.20 -13.30 -6.50
CA LEU A 199 -4.79 -14.65 -6.42
C LEU A 199 -3.75 -15.70 -5.98
N LEU A 200 -2.60 -15.74 -6.63
CA LEU A 200 -1.54 -16.71 -6.29
C LEU A 200 -0.98 -16.46 -4.89
N GLY A 201 -0.75 -15.20 -4.54
CA GLY A 201 -0.26 -14.85 -3.20
C GLY A 201 -1.23 -15.28 -2.11
N GLY A 202 -2.53 -15.04 -2.31
CA GLY A 202 -3.57 -15.50 -1.38
C GLY A 202 -3.62 -17.03 -1.28
N LEU A 203 -3.56 -17.75 -2.42
CA LEU A 203 -3.53 -19.22 -2.44
C LEU A 203 -2.31 -19.80 -1.73
N VAL A 204 -1.14 -19.18 -1.87
CA VAL A 204 0.09 -19.59 -1.15
C VAL A 204 -0.05 -19.37 0.35
N LEU A 205 -0.72 -18.29 0.77
CA LEU A 205 -0.92 -17.98 2.18
C LEU A 205 -1.95 -18.86 2.88
N LEU A 206 -2.89 -19.46 2.16
CA LEU A 206 -3.93 -20.33 2.75
C LEU A 206 -3.33 -21.46 3.62
N PRO A 207 -2.44 -22.34 3.10
CA PRO A 207 -1.89 -23.42 3.89
C PRO A 207 -0.92 -22.93 4.98
N VAL A 208 -0.31 -21.75 4.80
CA VAL A 208 0.65 -21.18 5.75
C VAL A 208 -0.06 -20.58 6.95
N PHE A 209 -1.12 -19.82 6.73
CA PHE A 209 -1.82 -19.06 7.76
C PHE A 209 -3.09 -19.72 8.28
N ARG A 210 -3.61 -20.72 7.56
CA ARG A 210 -4.80 -21.49 7.93
C ARG A 210 -5.95 -20.61 8.43
N PRO A 211 -6.43 -19.66 7.62
CA PRO A 211 -7.44 -18.69 8.09
C PRO A 211 -8.73 -19.35 8.59
N TRP A 212 -9.01 -20.59 8.23
CA TRP A 212 -10.15 -21.36 8.73
C TRP A 212 -10.04 -21.77 10.20
N GLU A 213 -8.86 -21.69 10.83
CA GLU A 213 -8.68 -21.89 12.26
C GLU A 213 -9.12 -20.67 13.09
N ILE A 214 -9.28 -19.51 12.43
CA ILE A 214 -9.74 -18.26 13.03
C ILE A 214 -11.21 -18.07 12.64
N ASN A 215 -12.10 -18.14 13.61
CA ASN A 215 -13.55 -17.99 13.39
C ASN A 215 -14.04 -16.65 13.96
N PRO A 216 -13.87 -15.52 13.23
CA PRO A 216 -14.46 -14.28 13.66
C PRO A 216 -15.98 -14.40 13.68
N GLN A 217 -16.63 -13.77 14.65
CA GLN A 217 -18.09 -13.74 14.67
C GLN A 217 -18.61 -13.00 13.44
N ALA A 218 -19.45 -13.67 12.66
CA ALA A 218 -20.07 -13.06 11.49
C ALA A 218 -20.98 -11.91 11.95
N SER A 219 -20.65 -10.70 11.57
CA SER A 219 -21.38 -9.49 11.88
C SER A 219 -21.45 -8.57 10.66
N LEU A 220 -22.40 -7.65 10.67
CA LEU A 220 -22.52 -6.67 9.60
C LEU A 220 -21.27 -5.78 9.51
N GLU A 221 -20.68 -5.48 10.65
CA GLU A 221 -19.45 -4.69 10.75
C GLU A 221 -18.26 -5.43 10.14
N LEU A 222 -18.12 -6.74 10.39
CA LEU A 222 -17.07 -7.57 9.79
C LEU A 222 -17.17 -7.53 8.25
N PHE A 223 -18.36 -7.81 7.71
CA PHE A 223 -18.58 -7.82 6.26
C PHE A 223 -18.48 -6.42 5.66
N GLY A 224 -18.94 -5.39 6.37
CA GLY A 224 -18.81 -3.99 5.95
C GLY A 224 -17.37 -3.54 5.83
N ALA A 225 -16.56 -3.77 6.87
CA ALA A 225 -15.15 -3.43 6.86
C ALA A 225 -14.36 -4.26 5.82
N LEU A 226 -14.62 -5.56 5.70
CA LEU A 226 -14.02 -6.42 4.69
C LEU A 226 -14.40 -5.98 3.27
N GLY A 227 -15.65 -5.63 3.03
CA GLY A 227 -16.14 -5.04 1.78
C GLY A 227 -15.45 -3.71 1.47
N GLY A 228 -15.30 -2.85 2.48
CA GLY A 228 -14.53 -1.61 2.39
C GLY A 228 -13.09 -1.84 1.93
N ILE A 229 -12.41 -2.83 2.49
CA ILE A 229 -11.04 -3.20 2.11
C ILE A 229 -10.99 -3.73 0.67
N ILE A 230 -11.85 -4.68 0.32
CA ILE A 230 -11.81 -5.36 -0.98
C ILE A 230 -12.29 -4.44 -2.09
N ILE A 231 -13.47 -3.85 -1.95
CA ILE A 231 -14.13 -3.09 -3.02
C ILE A 231 -13.56 -1.67 -3.08
N LEU A 232 -13.65 -0.90 -1.99
CA LEU A 232 -13.19 0.49 -1.99
C LEU A 232 -11.67 0.55 -2.03
N GLY A 233 -11.00 -0.07 -1.06
CA GLY A 233 -9.57 0.02 -0.86
C GLY A 233 -8.72 -0.77 -1.87
N THR A 234 -9.32 -1.62 -2.69
CA THR A 234 -8.55 -2.37 -3.67
C THR A 234 -9.11 -2.19 -5.08
N VAL A 235 -10.31 -2.68 -5.36
CA VAL A 235 -10.85 -2.65 -6.74
C VAL A 235 -11.04 -1.22 -7.23
N LEU A 236 -11.73 -0.38 -6.48
CA LEU A 236 -12.00 1.01 -6.87
C LEU A 236 -10.76 1.90 -6.74
N ALA A 237 -10.01 1.79 -5.65
CA ALA A 237 -8.83 2.63 -5.43
C ALA A 237 -7.80 2.44 -6.55
N TYR A 238 -7.45 1.21 -6.91
CA TYR A 238 -6.55 0.94 -8.02
C TYR A 238 -7.13 1.38 -9.36
N SER A 239 -8.42 1.16 -9.61
CA SER A 239 -9.07 1.59 -10.85
C SER A 239 -9.03 3.11 -11.01
N PHE A 240 -9.33 3.84 -9.94
CA PHE A 240 -9.32 5.30 -9.92
C PHE A 240 -7.91 5.87 -10.07
N TYR A 241 -6.94 5.28 -9.37
CA TYR A 241 -5.54 5.69 -9.49
C TYR A 241 -4.99 5.49 -10.91
N LEU A 242 -5.26 4.34 -11.53
CA LEU A 242 -4.84 4.06 -12.91
C LEU A 242 -5.50 4.99 -13.93
N GLU A 243 -6.79 5.26 -13.76
CA GLU A 243 -7.50 6.22 -14.61
C GLU A 243 -6.96 7.65 -14.40
N GLY A 244 -6.58 7.98 -13.17
CA GLY A 244 -5.84 9.20 -12.84
C GLY A 244 -4.52 9.29 -13.61
N ILE A 245 -3.68 8.26 -13.52
CA ILE A 245 -2.41 8.19 -14.27
C ILE A 245 -2.62 8.42 -15.77
N ARG A 246 -3.64 7.81 -16.35
CA ARG A 246 -3.97 7.96 -17.77
C ARG A 246 -4.27 9.39 -18.14
N ARG A 247 -4.91 10.17 -17.25
CA ARG A 247 -5.37 11.54 -17.53
C ARG A 247 -4.36 12.63 -17.20
N ILE A 248 -3.63 12.49 -16.08
CA ILE A 248 -2.74 13.54 -15.55
C ILE A 248 -1.26 13.13 -15.50
N GLY A 249 -0.95 11.89 -15.89
CA GLY A 249 0.41 11.34 -15.89
C GLY A 249 0.81 10.74 -14.52
N ALA A 250 1.78 9.83 -14.54
CA ALA A 250 2.18 9.05 -13.37
C ALA A 250 2.76 9.92 -12.25
N THR A 251 3.61 10.89 -12.57
CA THR A 251 4.24 11.77 -11.57
C THR A 251 3.21 12.58 -10.77
N ARG A 252 2.25 13.22 -11.47
CA ARG A 252 1.21 14.00 -10.78
C ARG A 252 0.27 13.09 -9.97
N ALA A 253 -0.09 11.94 -10.51
CA ALA A 253 -0.94 10.98 -9.81
C ALA A 253 -0.24 10.46 -8.55
N SER A 254 1.05 10.14 -8.58
CA SER A 254 1.82 9.71 -7.42
C SER A 254 1.85 10.77 -6.31
N VAL A 255 2.11 12.03 -6.67
CA VAL A 255 2.07 13.14 -5.68
C VAL A 255 0.67 13.30 -5.08
N ILE A 256 -0.39 13.27 -5.89
CA ILE A 256 -1.76 13.44 -5.41
C ILE A 256 -2.19 12.25 -4.52
N SER A 257 -1.77 11.02 -4.84
CA SER A 257 -2.09 9.84 -4.03
C SER A 257 -1.45 9.87 -2.63
N SER A 258 -0.49 10.77 -2.36
CA SER A 258 0.09 10.98 -1.01
C SER A 258 -0.94 11.53 0.00
N ILE A 259 -2.18 11.78 -0.41
CA ILE A 259 -3.31 11.99 0.50
C ILE A 259 -3.62 10.72 1.34
N GLU A 260 -3.16 9.54 0.93
CA GLU A 260 -3.39 8.27 1.63
C GLU A 260 -2.97 8.30 3.11
N PRO A 261 -1.72 8.63 3.49
CA PRO A 261 -1.36 8.66 4.90
C PRO A 261 -2.12 9.73 5.69
N VAL A 262 -2.46 10.86 5.06
CA VAL A 262 -3.30 11.89 5.70
C VAL A 262 -4.71 11.34 5.95
N SER A 263 -5.33 10.70 4.96
CA SER A 263 -6.66 10.12 5.11
C SER A 263 -6.67 8.95 6.10
N ALA A 264 -5.65 8.07 6.11
CA ALA A 264 -5.52 7.00 7.10
C ALA A 264 -5.45 7.56 8.53
N THR A 265 -4.67 8.62 8.75
CA THR A 265 -4.54 9.28 10.05
C THR A 265 -5.85 9.93 10.49
N VAL A 266 -6.47 10.73 9.61
CA VAL A 266 -7.72 11.43 9.92
C VAL A 266 -8.86 10.44 10.17
N ILE A 267 -9.01 9.43 9.32
CA ILE A 267 -10.09 8.44 9.45
C ILE A 267 -9.89 7.60 10.72
N SER A 268 -8.67 7.17 11.03
CA SER A 268 -8.43 6.42 12.28
C SER A 268 -8.62 7.28 13.53
N ALA A 269 -8.29 8.58 13.48
CA ALA A 269 -8.56 9.50 14.59
C ALA A 269 -10.06 9.72 14.81
N VAL A 270 -10.81 10.03 13.72
CA VAL A 270 -12.23 10.41 13.83
C VAL A 270 -13.12 9.19 14.03
N TRP A 271 -12.86 8.11 13.32
CA TRP A 271 -13.72 6.91 13.38
C TRP A 271 -13.32 5.95 14.49
N LEU A 272 -12.02 5.74 14.71
CA LEU A 272 -11.50 4.74 15.64
C LEU A 272 -11.01 5.34 16.96
N GLY A 273 -11.07 6.67 17.12
CA GLY A 273 -10.61 7.35 18.32
C GLY A 273 -9.10 7.24 18.55
N THR A 274 -8.32 6.97 17.50
CA THR A 274 -6.86 6.82 17.60
C THR A 274 -6.24 8.17 17.98
N GLY A 275 -5.55 8.23 19.14
CA GLY A 275 -4.81 9.42 19.56
C GLY A 275 -3.49 9.55 18.81
N PHE A 276 -3.16 10.76 18.36
CA PHE A 276 -1.86 11.10 17.81
C PHE A 276 -1.26 12.26 18.60
N THR A 277 0.01 12.13 18.94
CA THR A 277 0.77 13.17 19.63
C THR A 277 1.25 14.24 18.65
N LEU A 278 1.68 15.40 19.16
CA LEU A 278 2.28 16.44 18.31
C LEU A 278 3.55 15.91 17.60
N THR A 279 4.33 15.08 18.28
CA THR A 279 5.53 14.43 17.71
C THR A 279 5.20 13.49 16.56
N ASP A 280 4.08 12.74 16.63
CA ASP A 280 3.59 11.93 15.52
C ASP A 280 3.24 12.80 14.31
N ILE A 281 2.49 13.88 14.53
CA ILE A 281 2.08 14.82 13.47
C ILE A 281 3.31 15.45 12.78
N ILE A 282 4.31 15.86 13.55
CA ILE A 282 5.56 16.40 12.99
C ILE A 282 6.30 15.32 12.20
N GLY A 283 6.43 14.12 12.76
CA GLY A 283 7.07 12.99 12.07
C GLY A 283 6.35 12.63 10.76
N PHE A 284 5.03 12.62 10.76
CA PHE A 284 4.19 12.40 9.56
C PHE A 284 4.46 13.49 8.51
N ALA A 285 4.45 14.77 8.91
CA ALA A 285 4.71 15.89 8.01
C ALA A 285 6.12 15.80 7.40
N MET A 286 7.14 15.43 8.19
CA MET A 286 8.51 15.23 7.69
C MET A 286 8.58 14.12 6.64
N ILE A 287 7.98 12.94 6.88
CA ILE A 287 8.01 11.82 5.93
C ILE A 287 7.20 12.15 4.68
N ILE A 288 6.01 12.72 4.81
CA ILE A 288 5.17 13.08 3.67
C ILE A 288 5.83 14.17 2.81
N SER A 289 6.51 15.14 3.43
CA SER A 289 7.20 16.20 2.68
C SER A 289 8.31 15.67 1.77
N THR A 290 8.92 14.51 2.08
CA THR A 290 9.93 13.89 1.22
C THR A 290 9.42 13.62 -0.20
N ILE A 291 8.14 13.32 -0.35
CA ILE A 291 7.49 13.00 -1.64
C ILE A 291 7.44 14.22 -2.56
N PHE A 292 7.36 15.41 -1.97
CA PHE A 292 7.30 16.67 -2.72
C PHE A 292 8.69 17.24 -3.05
N ILE A 293 9.74 16.75 -2.37
CA ILE A 293 11.13 17.19 -2.55
C ILE A 293 11.86 16.34 -3.60
N ILE A 294 11.56 15.03 -3.65
CA ILE A 294 12.09 14.07 -4.63
C ILE A 294 11.35 14.21 -5.96
#